data_9e94b89bec4101f2e7ab107136061812
#
_entry.id   9e94b89bec4101f2e7ab107136061812
#
_cell.length_a   1.000
_cell.length_b   1.000
_cell.length_c   1.000
_cell.angle_alpha   90.00
_cell.angle_beta   90.00
_cell.angle_gamma   90.00
#
_symmetry.space_group_name_H-M   'P 1'
#
loop_
_entity.id
_entity.type
_entity.pdbx_description
1 polymer ?
#
loop_
_entity_poly.entity_id
_entity_poly.type
_entity_poly.pdbx_seq_one_letter_code
_entity_poly.pdbx_strand_id
1 'polypeptide(L)'
;LVVSTAKKDQQQTTASGKVTFDFKHVLTRVTMKAKTDKSISSNAETKVYITGISLKHTTKLAGEATINMNDATWALPTLPTDASKYLTSPYILAATSSNGVLKLENPAWKGYTTPAVSINETAASLFTDNQYLFFIPIDGTTGTTGGDEVQASITYDIATIPSSGATTAAVSSFTKEVNLGTGIFAQGKAYAFTFTIGLNSIEVDVTDSFDWDTTGEDKNVTVN
;
A
#
# COMPACT_ATOMS: atom_id res chain seq x y z
N LEU A 1 11.94 -9.51 -1.18
CA LEU A 1 12.93 -10.26 -0.40
C LEU A 1 12.33 -11.60 0.00
N VAL A 2 12.99 -12.68 -0.38
CA VAL A 2 12.59 -14.06 -0.08
C VAL A 2 13.71 -14.69 0.73
N VAL A 3 13.35 -15.41 1.78
CA VAL A 3 14.29 -16.05 2.70
C VAL A 3 13.88 -17.50 2.91
N SER A 4 14.84 -18.41 2.89
CA SER A 4 14.66 -19.77 3.36
C SER A 4 15.34 -19.91 4.72
N THR A 5 14.68 -20.60 5.64
CA THR A 5 15.31 -20.98 6.91
C THR A 5 16.53 -21.86 6.66
N ALA A 6 17.57 -21.69 7.49
CA ALA A 6 18.81 -22.44 7.35
C ALA A 6 18.58 -23.95 7.48
N LYS A 7 19.10 -24.73 6.54
CA LYS A 7 19.16 -26.21 6.61
C LYS A 7 20.55 -26.59 7.07
N LYS A 8 20.68 -26.98 8.34
CA LYS A 8 21.94 -27.38 8.95
C LYS A 8 22.11 -28.90 8.91
N ASP A 9 23.34 -29.34 9.02
CA ASP A 9 23.73 -30.77 9.21
C ASP A 9 23.16 -31.72 8.14
N GLN A 10 23.03 -31.23 6.90
CA GLN A 10 22.55 -32.02 5.79
C GLN A 10 23.64 -32.97 5.31
N GLN A 11 23.34 -34.28 5.32
CA GLN A 11 24.22 -35.31 4.78
C GLN A 11 23.50 -36.07 3.66
N GLN A 12 24.25 -36.58 2.70
CA GLN A 12 23.72 -37.34 1.58
C GLN A 12 22.84 -38.51 2.04
N THR A 13 23.22 -39.17 3.11
CA THR A 13 22.50 -40.33 3.67
C THR A 13 21.20 -39.95 4.32
N THR A 14 21.11 -38.79 4.97
CA THR A 14 19.90 -38.32 5.68
C THR A 14 18.92 -37.63 4.76
N ALA A 15 19.41 -36.94 3.72
CA ALA A 15 18.61 -36.16 2.79
C ALA A 15 18.33 -36.92 1.46
N SER A 16 18.73 -38.19 1.35
CA SER A 16 18.60 -38.98 0.11
C SER A 16 19.18 -38.24 -1.12
N GLY A 17 20.23 -37.46 -0.90
CA GLY A 17 20.85 -36.66 -1.94
C GLY A 17 20.11 -35.39 -2.34
N LYS A 18 19.00 -35.04 -1.63
CA LYS A 18 18.19 -33.84 -1.91
C LYS A 18 18.07 -32.96 -0.68
N VAL A 19 18.17 -31.65 -0.89
CA VAL A 19 17.89 -30.64 0.15
C VAL A 19 16.76 -29.74 -0.33
N THR A 20 15.67 -29.68 0.45
CA THR A 20 14.54 -28.82 0.16
C THR A 20 14.67 -27.51 0.93
N PHE A 21 14.56 -26.40 0.24
CA PHE A 21 14.50 -25.07 0.82
C PHE A 21 13.08 -24.53 0.72
N ASP A 22 12.53 -24.15 1.87
CA ASP A 22 11.22 -23.49 1.96
C ASP A 22 11.42 -21.98 1.94
N PHE A 23 11.17 -21.37 0.80
CA PHE A 23 11.32 -19.93 0.64
C PHE A 23 10.04 -19.21 1.09
N LYS A 24 10.20 -18.14 1.85
CA LYS A 24 9.10 -17.30 2.35
C LYS A 24 9.35 -15.84 2.01
N HIS A 25 8.28 -15.15 1.64
CA HIS A 25 8.32 -13.70 1.58
C HIS A 25 8.42 -13.13 3.00
N VAL A 26 9.32 -12.19 3.21
CA VAL A 26 9.56 -11.61 4.54
C VAL A 26 9.22 -10.13 4.61
N LEU A 27 8.89 -9.51 3.50
CA LEU A 27 8.33 -8.17 3.45
C LEU A 27 6.80 -8.22 3.39
N THR A 28 6.18 -7.10 3.68
CA THR A 28 4.77 -6.85 3.39
C THR A 28 4.64 -6.19 2.02
N ARG A 29 3.68 -6.64 1.22
CA ARG A 29 3.31 -6.03 -0.07
C ARG A 29 2.01 -5.25 0.06
N VAL A 30 1.97 -4.04 -0.49
CA VAL A 30 0.79 -3.18 -0.43
C VAL A 30 0.41 -2.66 -1.80
N THR A 31 -0.90 -2.72 -2.10
CA THR A 31 -1.52 -2.05 -3.26
C THR A 31 -2.66 -1.16 -2.79
N MET A 32 -3.01 -0.17 -3.60
CA MET A 32 -4.12 0.74 -3.31
C MET A 32 -5.00 0.91 -4.54
N LYS A 33 -6.30 0.91 -4.31
CA LYS A 33 -7.35 1.18 -5.29
C LYS A 33 -8.27 2.27 -4.75
N ALA A 34 -8.96 2.96 -5.64
CA ALA A 34 -10.03 3.86 -5.25
C ALA A 34 -11.22 3.75 -6.19
N LYS A 35 -12.39 4.07 -5.65
CA LYS A 35 -13.66 4.21 -6.36
C LYS A 35 -14.47 5.33 -5.76
N THR A 36 -15.47 5.82 -6.49
CA THR A 36 -16.49 6.69 -5.93
C THR A 36 -17.68 5.88 -5.42
N ASP A 37 -18.40 6.42 -4.44
CA ASP A 37 -19.72 5.91 -4.12
C ASP A 37 -20.76 6.34 -5.20
N LYS A 38 -21.97 5.79 -5.11
CA LYS A 38 -23.05 6.11 -6.07
C LYS A 38 -23.54 7.56 -6.00
N SER A 39 -23.33 8.23 -4.88
CA SER A 39 -23.81 9.61 -4.69
C SER A 39 -23.09 10.60 -5.59
N ILE A 40 -21.85 10.32 -5.93
CA ILE A 40 -21.04 11.16 -6.84
C ILE A 40 -21.15 10.68 -8.28
N SER A 41 -21.06 9.38 -8.49
CA SER A 41 -20.94 8.79 -9.83
C SER A 41 -22.20 8.86 -10.67
N SER A 42 -23.37 9.01 -10.04
CA SER A 42 -24.64 9.19 -10.74
C SER A 42 -24.72 10.52 -11.50
N ASN A 43 -23.81 11.47 -11.26
CA ASN A 43 -23.76 12.74 -11.94
C ASN A 43 -22.70 12.72 -13.06
N ALA A 44 -23.15 12.68 -14.32
CA ALA A 44 -22.26 12.72 -15.50
C ALA A 44 -21.41 14.00 -15.60
N GLU A 45 -21.84 15.08 -14.92
CA GLU A 45 -21.16 16.38 -14.90
C GLU A 45 -20.20 16.53 -13.71
N THR A 46 -20.01 15.47 -12.92
CA THR A 46 -19.08 15.45 -11.80
C THR A 46 -18.03 14.36 -12.00
N LYS A 47 -16.78 14.70 -11.78
CA LYS A 47 -15.63 13.79 -11.81
C LYS A 47 -14.84 13.89 -10.53
N VAL A 48 -14.27 12.76 -10.10
CA VAL A 48 -13.39 12.70 -8.93
C VAL A 48 -12.02 12.25 -9.36
N TYR A 49 -11.03 12.94 -8.83
CA TYR A 49 -9.62 12.75 -9.15
C TYR A 49 -8.80 12.63 -7.89
N ILE A 50 -8.02 11.56 -7.74
CA ILE A 50 -7.04 11.44 -6.66
C ILE A 50 -5.77 12.16 -7.11
N THR A 51 -5.37 13.20 -6.38
CA THR A 51 -4.19 14.02 -6.68
C THR A 51 -2.99 13.69 -5.83
N GLY A 52 -3.20 13.00 -4.70
CA GLY A 52 -2.09 12.60 -3.83
C GLY A 52 -2.51 11.60 -2.76
N ILE A 53 -1.55 10.79 -2.34
CA ILE A 53 -1.66 9.94 -1.16
C ILE A 53 -0.35 10.00 -0.41
N SER A 54 -0.45 10.04 0.91
CA SER A 54 0.69 9.84 1.80
C SER A 54 0.30 8.93 2.96
N LEU A 55 1.28 8.23 3.52
CA LEU A 55 1.11 7.43 4.72
C LEU A 55 1.68 8.21 5.90
N LYS A 56 0.83 8.50 6.87
CA LYS A 56 1.20 9.07 8.15
C LYS A 56 1.41 7.95 9.17
N HIS A 57 2.46 8.03 9.92
CA HIS A 57 2.80 7.07 10.96
C HIS A 57 3.67 7.73 12.04
N THR A 58 3.65 7.17 13.22
CA THR A 58 4.60 7.51 14.29
C THR A 58 5.53 6.31 14.46
N THR A 59 6.74 6.37 13.93
CA THR A 59 7.75 5.31 14.13
C THR A 59 7.28 3.88 13.88
N LYS A 60 6.39 3.69 12.90
CA LYS A 60 5.87 2.36 12.55
C LYS A 60 6.47 1.81 11.26
N LEU A 61 6.73 2.65 10.28
CA LEU A 61 7.30 2.20 9.01
C LEU A 61 8.84 2.33 9.09
N ALA A 62 9.51 1.20 9.36
CA ALA A 62 10.96 1.16 9.34
C ALA A 62 11.48 1.21 7.90
N GLY A 63 12.47 2.04 7.64
CA GLY A 63 13.22 2.08 6.39
C GLY A 63 14.42 1.15 6.40
N GLU A 64 14.94 0.83 7.60
CA GLU A 64 16.06 -0.07 7.82
C GLU A 64 15.76 -1.02 8.98
N ALA A 65 16.08 -2.29 8.84
CA ALA A 65 16.01 -3.28 9.90
C ALA A 65 16.91 -4.48 9.56
N THR A 66 17.18 -5.31 10.55
CA THR A 66 17.98 -6.53 10.35
C THR A 66 17.07 -7.75 10.37
N ILE A 67 17.31 -8.68 9.46
CA ILE A 67 16.62 -9.98 9.44
C ILE A 67 17.55 -11.09 9.87
N ASN A 68 17.08 -11.94 10.78
CA ASN A 68 17.77 -13.18 11.14
C ASN A 68 17.44 -14.24 10.10
N MET A 69 18.44 -14.66 9.33
CA MET A 69 18.27 -15.64 8.25
C MET A 69 18.03 -17.08 8.76
N ASN A 70 18.23 -17.36 10.05
CA ASN A 70 17.99 -18.72 10.58
C ASN A 70 16.50 -19.01 10.80
N ASP A 71 15.74 -18.00 11.16
CA ASP A 71 14.31 -18.11 11.54
C ASP A 71 13.41 -17.12 10.80
N ALA A 72 14.00 -16.28 9.94
CA ALA A 72 13.31 -15.25 9.18
C ALA A 72 12.61 -14.19 10.07
N THR A 73 13.14 -13.91 11.25
CA THR A 73 12.61 -12.88 12.16
C THR A 73 13.26 -11.52 11.94
N TRP A 74 12.48 -10.46 12.05
CA TRP A 74 12.97 -9.08 11.95
C TRP A 74 13.33 -8.53 13.32
N ALA A 75 14.52 -7.88 13.39
CA ALA A 75 14.89 -7.00 14.49
C ALA A 75 14.66 -5.55 14.04
N LEU A 76 13.58 -4.97 14.54
CA LEU A 76 13.21 -3.58 14.24
C LEU A 76 14.09 -2.58 15.00
N PRO A 77 14.23 -1.35 14.50
CA PRO A 77 14.96 -0.29 15.17
C PRO A 77 14.39 0.01 16.56
N THR A 78 15.25 0.37 17.50
CA THR A 78 14.86 0.68 18.88
C THR A 78 14.87 2.19 19.12
N LEU A 79 13.78 2.73 19.64
CA LEU A 79 13.69 4.14 20.01
C LEU A 79 14.30 4.39 21.42
N PRO A 80 14.85 5.62 21.63
CA PRO A 80 14.96 6.75 20.69
C PRO A 80 16.21 6.71 19.80
N THR A 81 17.13 5.79 20.01
CA THR A 81 18.47 5.75 19.38
C THR A 81 18.43 5.57 17.87
N ASP A 82 17.46 4.82 17.39
CA ASP A 82 17.35 4.45 15.97
C ASP A 82 16.26 5.23 15.19
N ALA A 83 15.88 6.41 15.68
CA ALA A 83 14.81 7.20 15.06
C ALA A 83 15.04 7.50 13.58
N SER A 84 16.30 7.66 13.15
CA SER A 84 16.67 7.92 11.75
C SER A 84 16.46 6.73 10.82
N LYS A 85 16.28 5.52 11.37
CA LYS A 85 16.02 4.29 10.59
C LYS A 85 14.55 4.12 10.22
N TYR A 86 13.67 4.97 10.72
CA TYR A 86 12.28 5.01 10.30
C TYR A 86 12.07 5.90 9.09
N LEU A 87 11.09 5.55 8.24
CA LEU A 87 10.71 6.38 7.12
C LEU A 87 10.20 7.74 7.62
N THR A 88 10.47 8.78 6.85
CA THR A 88 9.95 10.11 7.17
C THR A 88 8.43 10.12 7.02
N SER A 89 7.74 10.60 8.05
CA SER A 89 6.29 10.79 8.01
C SER A 89 5.96 12.26 7.69
N PRO A 90 5.04 12.55 6.75
CA PRO A 90 4.31 11.62 5.90
C PRO A 90 5.17 11.00 4.78
N TYR A 91 4.96 9.70 4.53
CA TYR A 91 5.60 9.01 3.41
C TYR A 91 4.78 9.22 2.14
N ILE A 92 5.28 10.05 1.23
CA ILE A 92 4.54 10.53 0.06
C ILE A 92 4.65 9.53 -1.09
N LEU A 93 3.50 9.18 -1.70
CA LEU A 93 3.39 8.22 -2.79
C LEU A 93 3.26 8.86 -4.19
N ALA A 94 3.38 10.18 -4.31
CA ALA A 94 3.24 10.88 -5.58
C ALA A 94 4.28 10.43 -6.62
N ALA A 95 3.90 10.38 -7.89
CA ALA A 95 4.75 9.92 -8.98
C ALA A 95 6.06 10.73 -9.15
N THR A 96 6.05 11.99 -8.73
CA THR A 96 7.22 12.90 -8.79
C THR A 96 8.16 12.78 -7.59
N SER A 97 7.79 12.00 -6.57
CA SER A 97 8.63 11.74 -5.40
C SER A 97 9.56 10.55 -5.64
N SER A 98 10.53 10.37 -4.77
CA SER A 98 11.40 9.18 -4.77
C SER A 98 10.63 7.86 -4.58
N ASN A 99 9.40 7.94 -4.07
CA ASN A 99 8.50 6.81 -3.81
C ASN A 99 7.36 6.74 -4.83
N GLY A 100 7.47 7.43 -5.95
CA GLY A 100 6.43 7.72 -6.90
C GLY A 100 5.81 6.51 -7.56
N VAL A 101 4.84 5.91 -6.90
CA VAL A 101 4.06 4.75 -7.40
C VAL A 101 2.69 5.14 -7.91
N LEU A 102 2.18 6.36 -7.61
CA LEU A 102 0.87 6.79 -8.08
C LEU A 102 0.85 6.99 -9.58
N LYS A 103 -0.16 6.46 -10.24
CA LYS A 103 -0.42 6.62 -11.67
C LYS A 103 -1.09 7.97 -11.95
N LEU A 104 -0.33 9.07 -11.84
CA LEU A 104 -0.85 10.40 -12.13
C LEU A 104 -0.84 10.66 -13.64
N GLU A 105 -1.99 10.99 -14.19
CA GLU A 105 -2.20 11.33 -15.60
C GLU A 105 -2.84 12.71 -15.70
N ASN A 106 -2.74 13.35 -16.86
CA ASN A 106 -3.44 14.61 -17.16
C ASN A 106 -4.83 14.30 -17.73
N PRO A 107 -5.91 14.43 -16.94
CA PRO A 107 -7.26 14.02 -17.40
C PRO A 107 -7.82 14.87 -18.53
N ALA A 108 -7.40 16.12 -18.66
CA ALA A 108 -7.82 17.08 -19.67
C ALA A 108 -9.35 17.18 -19.87
N TRP A 109 -10.12 17.00 -18.78
CA TRP A 109 -11.58 17.08 -18.82
C TRP A 109 -12.06 18.48 -18.47
N LYS A 110 -12.74 19.15 -19.40
CA LYS A 110 -13.36 20.47 -19.15
C LYS A 110 -12.39 21.47 -18.49
N GLY A 111 -11.18 21.56 -19.01
CA GLY A 111 -10.13 22.45 -18.49
C GLY A 111 -9.44 21.99 -17.23
N TYR A 112 -9.81 20.84 -16.66
CA TYR A 112 -9.06 20.23 -15.55
C TYR A 112 -7.77 19.59 -16.07
N THR A 113 -6.63 20.08 -15.59
CA THR A 113 -5.29 19.67 -16.08
C THR A 113 -4.35 19.22 -14.97
N THR A 114 -4.81 19.20 -13.72
CA THR A 114 -3.98 18.72 -12.60
C THR A 114 -3.67 17.23 -12.76
N PRO A 115 -2.41 16.81 -12.69
CA PRO A 115 -2.07 15.40 -12.72
C PRO A 115 -2.77 14.63 -11.62
N ALA A 116 -3.50 13.58 -11.98
CA ALA A 116 -4.37 12.86 -11.05
C ALA A 116 -4.72 11.46 -11.54
N VAL A 117 -5.27 10.63 -10.66
CA VAL A 117 -5.92 9.36 -11.03
C VAL A 117 -7.43 9.59 -11.09
N SER A 118 -8.02 9.43 -12.26
CA SER A 118 -9.48 9.50 -12.43
C SER A 118 -10.12 8.25 -11.84
N ILE A 119 -11.16 8.41 -11.02
CA ILE A 119 -11.90 7.32 -10.40
C ILE A 119 -13.41 7.41 -10.69
N ASN A 120 -14.06 6.25 -10.65
CA ASN A 120 -15.51 6.10 -10.83
C ASN A 120 -16.03 5.00 -9.88
N GLU A 121 -17.24 4.48 -10.09
CA GLU A 121 -17.79 3.39 -9.25
C GLU A 121 -16.98 2.09 -9.30
N THR A 122 -16.24 1.85 -10.37
CA THR A 122 -15.38 0.68 -10.46
C THR A 122 -14.04 0.99 -9.81
N ALA A 123 -13.62 0.14 -8.89
CA ALA A 123 -12.35 0.32 -8.21
C ALA A 123 -11.17 0.29 -9.20
N ALA A 124 -10.48 1.42 -9.32
CA ALA A 124 -9.31 1.58 -10.18
C ALA A 124 -8.03 1.46 -9.35
N SER A 125 -6.98 0.83 -9.93
CA SER A 125 -5.65 0.84 -9.32
C SER A 125 -5.13 2.27 -9.27
N LEU A 126 -4.59 2.66 -8.13
CA LEU A 126 -3.93 3.97 -7.95
C LEU A 126 -2.45 3.90 -8.32
N PHE A 127 -1.89 2.70 -8.46
CA PHE A 127 -0.49 2.51 -8.78
C PHE A 127 -0.29 2.23 -10.27
N THR A 128 0.86 2.62 -10.78
CA THR A 128 1.33 2.21 -12.09
C THR A 128 1.36 0.69 -12.18
N ASP A 129 1.05 0.13 -13.35
CA ASP A 129 0.95 -1.31 -13.56
C ASP A 129 2.21 -2.04 -13.09
N ASN A 130 2.00 -3.13 -12.38
CA ASN A 130 3.04 -3.97 -11.78
C ASN A 130 3.91 -3.28 -10.73
N GLN A 131 3.48 -2.13 -10.20
CA GLN A 131 4.14 -1.50 -9.06
C GLN A 131 3.40 -1.81 -7.77
N TYR A 132 4.21 -2.00 -6.72
CA TYR A 132 3.76 -2.32 -5.37
C TYR A 132 4.63 -1.57 -4.38
N LEU A 133 4.07 -1.27 -3.21
CA LEU A 133 4.88 -0.87 -2.07
C LEU A 133 5.31 -2.10 -1.29
N PHE A 134 6.55 -2.07 -0.83
CA PHE A 134 7.10 -3.10 0.04
C PHE A 134 7.57 -2.44 1.32
N PHE A 135 7.07 -2.96 2.44
CA PHE A 135 7.46 -2.48 3.76
C PHE A 135 8.11 -3.58 4.58
N ILE A 136 9.02 -3.19 5.46
CA ILE A 136 9.44 -4.02 6.57
C ILE A 136 8.20 -4.23 7.45
N PRO A 137 7.88 -5.48 7.84
CA PRO A 137 6.67 -5.75 8.59
C PRO A 137 6.59 -4.93 9.88
N ILE A 138 5.40 -4.47 10.21
CA ILE A 138 5.14 -3.88 11.53
C ILE A 138 4.95 -5.05 12.49
N ASP A 139 5.69 -5.05 13.61
CA ASP A 139 5.51 -6.06 14.63
C ASP A 139 4.11 -5.93 15.25
N GLY A 140 3.23 -6.88 14.89
CA GLY A 140 1.87 -6.94 15.41
C GLY A 140 1.78 -7.40 16.87
N THR A 141 2.91 -7.78 17.49
CA THR A 141 2.91 -8.27 18.89
C THR A 141 2.83 -7.12 19.90
N THR A 142 3.21 -5.93 19.53
CA THR A 142 2.96 -4.76 20.36
C THR A 142 1.57 -4.22 20.04
N GLY A 143 0.56 -4.87 20.61
CA GLY A 143 -0.81 -4.40 20.66
C GLY A 143 -0.91 -3.05 21.36
N THR A 144 -0.45 -2.01 20.71
CA THR A 144 -0.67 -0.64 21.14
C THR A 144 -2.05 -0.24 20.67
N THR A 145 -2.95 -0.25 21.60
CA THR A 145 -4.24 0.40 21.56
C THR A 145 -4.11 1.82 21.03
N GLY A 146 -4.75 2.08 19.92
CA GLY A 146 -5.17 3.39 19.45
C GLY A 146 -4.10 4.49 19.36
N GLY A 147 -3.81 4.93 18.18
CA GLY A 147 -2.98 6.12 17.92
C GLY A 147 -1.65 5.87 17.22
N ASP A 148 -1.14 4.66 17.22
CA ASP A 148 0.13 4.29 16.58
C ASP A 148 -0.07 3.65 15.21
N GLU A 149 -1.21 3.80 14.62
CA GLU A 149 -1.58 3.15 13.38
C GLU A 149 -1.09 3.93 12.18
N VAL A 150 -0.93 3.23 11.07
CA VAL A 150 -0.66 3.88 9.79
C VAL A 150 -1.97 4.45 9.26
N GLN A 151 -1.97 5.74 8.97
CA GLN A 151 -3.08 6.44 8.36
C GLN A 151 -2.75 6.80 6.91
N ALA A 152 -3.71 6.64 6.01
CA ALA A 152 -3.59 7.23 4.68
C ALA A 152 -4.19 8.64 4.70
N SER A 153 -3.41 9.62 4.23
CA SER A 153 -3.89 10.97 3.93
C SER A 153 -4.11 11.05 2.42
N ILE A 154 -5.37 11.20 2.01
CA ILE A 154 -5.78 11.18 0.61
C ILE A 154 -6.19 12.59 0.20
N THR A 155 -5.52 13.12 -0.82
CA THR A 155 -5.89 14.39 -1.46
C THR A 155 -6.61 14.09 -2.75
N TYR A 156 -7.79 14.70 -2.93
CA TYR A 156 -8.62 14.49 -4.10
C TYR A 156 -9.36 15.76 -4.49
N ASP A 157 -9.68 15.86 -5.77
CA ASP A 157 -10.47 16.93 -6.35
C ASP A 157 -11.82 16.41 -6.81
N ILE A 158 -12.86 17.20 -6.56
CA ILE A 158 -14.17 17.05 -7.17
C ILE A 158 -14.32 18.18 -8.19
N ALA A 159 -14.37 17.80 -9.46
CA ALA A 159 -14.56 18.73 -10.58
C ALA A 159 -15.99 18.60 -11.10
N THR A 160 -16.74 19.72 -11.13
CA THR A 160 -18.16 19.75 -11.51
C THR A 160 -18.41 20.83 -12.55
N ILE A 161 -19.29 20.55 -13.51
CA ILE A 161 -19.77 21.55 -14.46
C ILE A 161 -20.80 22.44 -13.75
N PRO A 162 -20.51 23.73 -13.53
CA PRO A 162 -21.34 24.58 -12.68
C PRO A 162 -22.69 24.96 -13.32
N SER A 163 -22.79 24.87 -14.64
CA SER A 163 -24.04 25.19 -15.36
C SER A 163 -24.06 24.49 -16.73
N SER A 164 -25.25 24.30 -17.27
CA SER A 164 -25.42 23.78 -18.65
C SER A 164 -24.65 24.65 -19.65
N GLY A 165 -23.87 24.00 -20.51
CA GLY A 165 -23.03 24.67 -21.52
C GLY A 165 -21.70 25.22 -21.01
N ALA A 166 -21.36 25.09 -19.74
CA ALA A 166 -20.04 25.48 -19.24
C ALA A 166 -18.95 24.62 -19.87
N THR A 167 -17.87 25.28 -20.32
CA THR A 167 -16.70 24.63 -20.93
C THR A 167 -15.61 24.30 -19.93
N THR A 168 -15.70 24.89 -18.72
CA THR A 168 -14.70 24.75 -17.68
C THR A 168 -15.35 24.22 -16.40
N ALA A 169 -14.74 23.22 -15.79
CA ALA A 169 -15.17 22.67 -14.52
C ALA A 169 -14.80 23.59 -13.35
N ALA A 170 -15.69 23.69 -12.38
CA ALA A 170 -15.36 24.20 -11.05
C ALA A 170 -14.71 23.06 -10.25
N VAL A 171 -13.60 23.32 -9.56
CA VAL A 171 -12.84 22.33 -8.82
C VAL A 171 -12.83 22.66 -7.35
N SER A 172 -13.13 21.66 -6.53
CA SER A 172 -13.01 21.72 -5.07
C SER A 172 -12.03 20.65 -4.62
N SER A 173 -11.00 21.06 -3.87
CA SER A 173 -9.95 20.17 -3.38
C SER A 173 -10.16 19.80 -1.92
N PHE A 174 -9.93 18.55 -1.59
CA PHE A 174 -10.11 17.99 -0.26
C PHE A 174 -8.91 17.15 0.14
N THR A 175 -8.65 17.12 1.44
CA THR A 175 -7.70 16.16 2.05
C THR A 175 -8.41 15.49 3.21
N LYS A 176 -8.39 14.16 3.24
CA LYS A 176 -8.99 13.35 4.30
C LYS A 176 -7.99 12.32 4.80
N GLU A 177 -8.02 12.09 6.11
CA GLU A 177 -7.22 11.08 6.78
C GLU A 177 -8.12 9.89 7.12
N VAL A 178 -7.64 8.69 6.81
CA VAL A 178 -8.33 7.44 7.11
C VAL A 178 -7.35 6.46 7.74
N ASN A 179 -7.80 5.79 8.78
CA ASN A 179 -7.02 4.77 9.45
C ASN A 179 -7.03 3.49 8.59
N LEU A 180 -5.86 2.90 8.36
CA LEU A 180 -5.74 1.67 7.58
C LEU A 180 -6.02 0.40 8.40
N GLY A 181 -6.20 0.53 9.72
CA GLY A 181 -6.54 -0.56 10.62
C GLY A 181 -5.39 -1.03 11.49
N THR A 182 -5.69 -1.95 12.40
CA THR A 182 -4.75 -2.58 13.32
C THR A 182 -4.27 -3.93 12.77
N GLY A 183 -3.06 -4.36 13.15
CA GLY A 183 -2.52 -5.65 12.74
C GLY A 183 -2.19 -5.76 11.25
N ILE A 184 -2.07 -4.61 10.58
CA ILE A 184 -1.68 -4.53 9.17
C ILE A 184 -0.16 -4.60 9.00
N PHE A 185 0.25 -4.84 7.77
CA PHE A 185 1.65 -4.93 7.34
C PHE A 185 2.42 -6.06 8.03
N ALA A 186 1.76 -7.20 8.21
CA ALA A 186 2.39 -8.41 8.73
C ALA A 186 3.35 -9.05 7.71
N GLN A 187 4.33 -9.76 8.21
CA GLN A 187 5.32 -10.46 7.40
C GLN A 187 4.69 -11.47 6.43
N GLY A 188 5.14 -11.46 5.18
CA GLY A 188 4.69 -12.41 4.15
C GLY A 188 3.25 -12.18 3.70
N LYS A 189 2.62 -11.07 4.09
CA LYS A 189 1.24 -10.75 3.73
C LYS A 189 1.18 -9.70 2.62
N ALA A 190 0.17 -9.81 1.79
CA ALA A 190 -0.18 -8.82 0.78
C ALA A 190 -1.51 -8.14 1.15
N TYR A 191 -1.53 -6.83 1.14
CA TYR A 191 -2.71 -6.02 1.46
C TYR A 191 -3.16 -5.24 0.23
N ALA A 192 -4.46 -5.23 -0.02
CA ALA A 192 -5.09 -4.38 -1.02
C ALA A 192 -6.09 -3.46 -0.32
N PHE A 193 -5.79 -2.16 -0.24
CA PHE A 193 -6.68 -1.16 0.31
C PHE A 193 -7.55 -0.59 -0.81
N THR A 194 -8.86 -0.51 -0.60
CA THR A 194 -9.81 0.13 -1.52
C THR A 194 -10.49 1.30 -0.82
N PHE A 195 -10.24 2.50 -1.33
CA PHE A 195 -10.84 3.74 -0.82
C PHE A 195 -12.12 4.03 -1.58
N THR A 196 -13.24 4.16 -0.86
CA THR A 196 -14.52 4.60 -1.43
C THR A 196 -14.72 6.07 -1.09
N ILE A 197 -14.68 6.93 -2.09
CA ILE A 197 -14.79 8.38 -1.92
C ILE A 197 -16.26 8.77 -2.05
N GLY A 198 -16.83 9.27 -0.97
CA GLY A 198 -18.16 9.87 -0.92
C GLY A 198 -18.09 11.40 -0.83
N LEU A 199 -19.25 12.07 -0.88
CA LEU A 199 -19.33 13.52 -0.75
C LEU A 199 -18.82 14.01 0.60
N ASN A 200 -19.09 13.25 1.67
CA ASN A 200 -18.81 13.66 3.04
C ASN A 200 -17.84 12.73 3.78
N SER A 201 -17.51 11.57 3.22
CA SER A 201 -16.71 10.55 3.88
C SER A 201 -15.79 9.84 2.91
N ILE A 202 -14.70 9.26 3.44
CA ILE A 202 -13.93 8.22 2.79
C ILE A 202 -14.03 6.98 3.64
N GLU A 203 -14.44 5.87 3.04
CA GLU A 203 -14.44 4.56 3.66
C GLU A 203 -13.27 3.75 3.12
N VAL A 204 -12.66 2.95 3.97
CA VAL A 204 -11.57 2.05 3.61
C VAL A 204 -12.00 0.63 3.83
N ASP A 205 -12.01 -0.15 2.76
CA ASP A 205 -12.09 -1.59 2.83
C ASP A 205 -10.69 -2.18 2.70
N VAL A 206 -10.30 -2.97 3.69
CA VAL A 206 -9.11 -3.81 3.58
C VAL A 206 -9.56 -5.13 2.97
N THR A 207 -9.31 -5.29 1.69
CA THR A 207 -9.57 -6.57 1.04
C THR A 207 -8.45 -7.51 1.46
N ASP A 208 -8.79 -8.45 2.29
CA ASP A 208 -8.02 -9.58 2.81
C ASP A 208 -6.50 -9.53 2.72
N SER A 209 -5.88 -9.67 3.88
CA SER A 209 -4.49 -10.09 3.94
C SER A 209 -4.43 -11.55 3.47
N PHE A 210 -4.02 -11.79 2.23
CA PHE A 210 -3.75 -13.13 1.75
C PHE A 210 -2.26 -13.44 1.90
N ASP A 211 -1.97 -14.72 2.15
CA ASP A 211 -0.59 -15.17 2.16
C ASP A 211 0.01 -14.95 0.78
N TRP A 212 1.11 -14.23 0.72
CA TRP A 212 1.80 -13.94 -0.52
C TRP A 212 2.25 -15.22 -1.24
N ASP A 213 2.48 -16.28 -0.46
CA ASP A 213 2.91 -17.58 -0.95
C ASP A 213 1.74 -18.47 -1.47
N THR A 214 0.48 -18.11 -1.21
CA THR A 214 -0.68 -18.94 -1.60
C THR A 214 -1.26 -18.62 -2.97
N THR A 215 -0.80 -17.59 -3.66
CA THR A 215 -1.23 -17.29 -5.02
C THR A 215 -0.46 -18.09 -6.08
N GLY A 216 -0.42 -19.41 -5.94
CA GLY A 216 -0.24 -20.34 -7.06
C GLY A 216 1.15 -20.55 -7.63
N GLU A 217 2.20 -20.07 -6.98
CA GLU A 217 3.57 -20.39 -7.40
C GLU A 217 4.45 -20.88 -6.24
N ASP A 218 4.11 -22.03 -5.68
CA ASP A 218 5.06 -22.81 -4.90
C ASP A 218 6.18 -23.28 -5.82
N LYS A 219 7.22 -22.49 -5.94
CA LYS A 219 8.45 -22.92 -6.62
C LYS A 219 9.30 -23.70 -5.64
N ASN A 220 9.01 -24.99 -5.52
CA ASN A 220 9.94 -25.93 -4.91
C ASN A 220 11.16 -26.04 -5.82
N VAL A 221 12.26 -25.42 -5.43
CA VAL A 221 13.55 -25.59 -6.12
C VAL A 221 14.22 -26.83 -5.54
N THR A 222 14.24 -27.90 -6.32
CA THR A 222 15.00 -29.10 -5.99
C THR A 222 16.40 -28.96 -6.61
N VAL A 223 17.43 -28.89 -5.79
CA VAL A 223 18.82 -28.92 -6.24
C VAL A 223 19.25 -30.38 -6.23
N ASN A 224 19.56 -30.93 -7.41
CA ASN A 224 20.09 -32.28 -7.57
C ASN A 224 21.61 -32.33 -7.41
#